data_a1477246611f790b7a2e35bc9710b1cc
#
_entry.id   a1477246611f790b7a2e35bc9710b1cc
#
_cell.length_a   1.000
_cell.length_b   1.000
_cell.length_c   1.000
_cell.angle_alpha   90.00
_cell.angle_beta   90.00
_cell.angle_gamma   90.00
#
_symmetry.space_group_name_H-M   'P 1'
#
loop_
_entity.id
_entity.type
_entity.pdbx_description
1 polymer ?
#
loop_
_entity_poly.entity_id
_entity_poly.type
_entity_poly.pdbx_seq_one_letter_code
_entity_poly.pdbx_strand_id
1 'polypeptide(L)'
;VTKIPKILVVDDQPVNILLMRKKLEHEGMDVVTAQSGRECLDIVGATMPDLILLDIMMPGMDGVQVCAALKNREDTKSIPVIFLTARDSRAGKLEGLSVGAVDYITKPVDLEETVARVRSQLRFHAMFKENLELTQRLSEARRAASLGALSQGISHNLNNLLGVIYGYLELAKMNTHKPEPLGKHLAKIDEAVVRMTRIIRQVTAVSTQTRIVQTSLPVRSLVENAVGRFRCDHTLPAAVVVEDRTHGALVQANVETFEEALAKILVNAWESYGTEPPEDAVIEIEIANAVRDGRAFITFAVHDRGNGLDPSVRDNVFEPFVSTKSTVGVGMGLTIARHGIRNLGGDITLESRSGGGVTARIHLPTAVATASAA
;
A
#
# COMPACT_ATOMS: atom_id res chain seq x y z
N VAL A 1 -3.16 7.91 32.44
CA VAL A 1 -1.96 7.79 33.31
C VAL A 1 -0.76 7.84 32.38
N THR A 2 -0.03 8.98 32.39
CA THR A 2 1.20 9.13 31.62
C THR A 2 2.24 8.16 32.18
N LYS A 3 2.67 7.19 31.40
CA LYS A 3 3.71 6.24 31.77
C LYS A 3 5.00 7.02 32.10
N ILE A 4 5.60 6.77 33.26
CA ILE A 4 6.90 7.33 33.62
C ILE A 4 7.94 6.76 32.66
N PRO A 5 8.69 7.58 31.90
CA PRO A 5 9.66 7.10 30.94
C PRO A 5 10.87 6.47 31.66
N LYS A 6 11.29 5.30 31.16
CA LYS A 6 12.43 4.55 31.70
C LYS A 6 13.68 4.83 30.87
N ILE A 7 14.72 5.33 31.51
CA ILE A 7 16.00 5.68 30.89
C ILE A 7 17.09 4.72 31.36
N LEU A 8 17.82 4.11 30.45
CA LEU A 8 19.02 3.35 30.78
C LEU A 8 20.24 4.25 30.58
N VAL A 9 21.02 4.44 31.66
CA VAL A 9 22.28 5.19 31.66
C VAL A 9 23.44 4.21 31.73
N VAL A 10 24.34 4.28 30.76
CA VAL A 10 25.49 3.38 30.60
C VAL A 10 26.77 4.21 30.50
N ASP A 11 27.62 4.08 31.52
CA ASP A 11 28.91 4.77 31.59
C ASP A 11 29.83 3.94 32.49
N ASP A 12 31.13 3.81 32.20
CA ASP A 12 32.08 3.04 33.02
C ASP A 12 32.46 3.77 34.31
N GLN A 13 32.14 5.05 34.42
CA GLN A 13 32.44 5.89 35.59
C GLN A 13 31.24 6.02 36.52
N PRO A 14 31.24 5.46 37.73
CA PRO A 14 30.13 5.51 38.68
C PRO A 14 29.66 6.94 39.03
N VAL A 15 30.57 7.91 38.99
CA VAL A 15 30.26 9.32 39.28
C VAL A 15 29.35 9.90 38.19
N ASN A 16 29.63 9.63 36.93
CA ASN A 16 28.79 10.09 35.81
C ASN A 16 27.39 9.50 35.91
N ILE A 17 27.31 8.19 36.17
CA ILE A 17 26.03 7.49 36.38
C ILE A 17 25.23 8.15 37.50
N LEU A 18 25.86 8.40 38.65
CA LEU A 18 25.20 8.97 39.82
C LEU A 18 24.63 10.37 39.54
N LEU A 19 25.41 11.21 38.85
CA LEU A 19 24.99 12.59 38.50
C LEU A 19 23.81 12.57 37.53
N MET A 20 23.93 11.81 36.44
CA MET A 20 22.85 11.69 35.46
C MET A 20 21.59 11.07 36.05
N ARG A 21 21.74 10.00 36.82
CA ARG A 21 20.64 9.35 37.52
C ARG A 21 19.87 10.32 38.41
N LYS A 22 20.56 11.01 39.33
CA LYS A 22 19.91 11.99 40.25
C LYS A 22 19.18 13.07 39.49
N LYS A 23 19.77 13.61 38.41
CA LYS A 23 19.13 14.66 37.60
C LYS A 23 17.90 14.15 36.91
N LEU A 24 17.96 13.02 36.22
CA LEU A 24 16.85 12.44 35.47
C LEU A 24 15.69 11.98 36.39
N GLU A 25 16.02 11.39 37.56
CA GLU A 25 15.03 11.02 38.58
C GLU A 25 14.31 12.29 39.13
N HIS A 26 15.06 13.38 39.37
CA HIS A 26 14.47 14.67 39.78
C HIS A 26 13.52 15.23 38.74
N GLU A 27 13.77 14.95 37.45
CA GLU A 27 12.92 15.35 36.33
C GLU A 27 11.74 14.39 36.07
N GLY A 28 11.53 13.41 36.96
CA GLY A 28 10.37 12.50 36.93
C GLY A 28 10.54 11.29 36.00
N MET A 29 11.78 10.88 35.72
CA MET A 29 12.08 9.70 34.89
C MET A 29 12.52 8.53 35.79
N ASP A 30 12.20 7.30 35.39
CA ASP A 30 12.70 6.07 36.01
C ASP A 30 14.08 5.73 35.41
N VAL A 31 15.10 5.55 36.25
CA VAL A 31 16.47 5.38 35.76
C VAL A 31 17.06 4.03 36.16
N VAL A 32 17.43 3.27 35.14
CA VAL A 32 18.22 2.05 35.28
C VAL A 32 19.65 2.33 34.84
N THR A 33 20.64 1.65 35.46
CA THR A 33 22.06 1.94 35.21
C THR A 33 22.83 0.69 34.86
N ALA A 34 23.85 0.84 33.99
CA ALA A 34 24.83 -0.20 33.69
C ALA A 34 26.25 0.40 33.65
N GLN A 35 27.26 -0.35 34.06
CA GLN A 35 28.65 0.09 34.11
C GLN A 35 29.51 -0.47 32.98
N SER A 36 28.92 -1.27 32.06
CA SER A 36 29.63 -1.85 30.93
C SER A 36 28.67 -2.13 29.76
N GLY A 37 29.24 -2.27 28.57
CA GLY A 37 28.45 -2.64 27.38
C GLY A 37 27.77 -4.01 27.51
N ARG A 38 28.39 -4.97 28.16
CA ARG A 38 27.82 -6.29 28.40
C ARG A 38 26.61 -6.22 29.32
N GLU A 39 26.76 -5.54 30.46
CA GLU A 39 25.66 -5.31 31.39
C GLU A 39 24.49 -4.56 30.76
N CYS A 40 24.78 -3.59 29.91
CA CYS A 40 23.76 -2.90 29.11
C CYS A 40 22.89 -3.86 28.27
N LEU A 41 23.54 -4.77 27.52
CA LEU A 41 22.83 -5.73 26.68
C LEU A 41 21.98 -6.73 27.48
N ASP A 42 22.48 -7.13 28.67
CA ASP A 42 21.75 -8.02 29.56
C ASP A 42 20.52 -7.34 30.18
N ILE A 43 20.64 -6.08 30.58
CA ILE A 43 19.59 -5.30 31.22
C ILE A 43 18.52 -4.89 30.20
N VAL A 44 18.88 -4.49 28.99
CA VAL A 44 17.94 -4.00 27.97
C VAL A 44 16.85 -5.02 27.67
N GLY A 45 17.19 -6.30 27.54
CA GLY A 45 16.24 -7.37 27.27
C GLY A 45 15.16 -7.56 28.34
N ALA A 46 15.54 -7.32 29.62
CA ALA A 46 14.61 -7.46 30.75
C ALA A 46 13.82 -6.20 31.06
N THR A 47 14.37 -5.01 30.80
CA THR A 47 13.79 -3.73 31.23
C THR A 47 13.08 -2.97 30.13
N MET A 48 13.46 -3.20 28.86
CA MET A 48 12.93 -2.50 27.69
C MET A 48 12.82 -0.98 27.90
N PRO A 49 13.96 -0.26 28.04
CA PRO A 49 13.95 1.16 28.33
C PRO A 49 13.37 1.97 27.17
N ASP A 50 12.79 3.13 27.48
CA ASP A 50 12.25 4.04 26.48
C ASP A 50 13.34 4.89 25.77
N LEU A 51 14.56 4.97 26.38
CA LEU A 51 15.75 5.61 25.79
C LEU A 51 17.02 5.12 26.50
N ILE A 52 18.15 5.09 25.79
CA ILE A 52 19.47 4.74 26.30
C ILE A 52 20.41 5.92 26.16
N LEU A 53 21.05 6.35 27.26
CA LEU A 53 22.24 7.19 27.29
C LEU A 53 23.45 6.30 27.36
N LEU A 54 24.35 6.32 26.36
CA LEU A 54 25.41 5.33 26.20
C LEU A 54 26.76 6.01 26.00
N ASP A 55 27.67 5.78 26.91
CA ASP A 55 29.06 6.21 26.72
C ASP A 55 29.69 5.44 25.56
N ILE A 56 30.42 6.14 24.71
CA ILE A 56 31.18 5.53 23.61
C ILE A 56 32.42 4.82 24.15
N MET A 57 33.14 5.45 25.08
CA MET A 57 34.45 5.01 25.51
C MET A 57 34.35 4.15 26.80
N MET A 58 34.09 2.87 26.62
CA MET A 58 34.03 1.91 27.74
C MET A 58 35.03 0.76 27.52
N PRO A 59 35.62 0.22 28.61
CA PRO A 59 36.54 -0.90 28.50
C PRO A 59 35.81 -2.19 28.05
N GLY A 60 36.49 -2.96 27.20
CA GLY A 60 35.98 -4.24 26.67
C GLY A 60 35.03 -4.07 25.45
N MET A 61 33.80 -3.76 25.70
CA MET A 61 32.81 -3.50 24.65
C MET A 61 32.46 -2.01 24.62
N ASP A 62 32.83 -1.34 23.55
CA ASP A 62 32.54 0.10 23.37
C ASP A 62 31.07 0.38 23.06
N GLY A 63 30.67 1.65 23.18
CA GLY A 63 29.29 2.06 22.97
C GLY A 63 28.80 1.89 21.51
N VAL A 64 29.71 1.96 20.54
CA VAL A 64 29.36 1.77 19.12
C VAL A 64 28.97 0.31 18.86
N GLN A 65 29.75 -0.63 19.43
CA GLN A 65 29.46 -2.06 19.35
C GLN A 65 28.15 -2.42 20.05
N VAL A 66 27.87 -1.81 21.21
CA VAL A 66 26.59 -1.97 21.93
C VAL A 66 25.42 -1.48 21.07
N CYS A 67 25.55 -0.28 20.51
CA CYS A 67 24.52 0.29 19.65
C CYS A 67 24.24 -0.59 18.42
N ALA A 68 25.30 -1.07 17.75
CA ALA A 68 25.17 -2.00 16.63
C ALA A 68 24.42 -3.29 17.03
N ALA A 69 24.75 -3.87 18.17
CA ALA A 69 24.08 -5.06 18.68
C ALA A 69 22.59 -4.81 18.96
N LEU A 70 22.25 -3.66 19.55
CA LEU A 70 20.86 -3.26 19.81
C LEU A 70 20.07 -3.03 18.52
N LYS A 71 20.68 -2.38 17.50
CA LYS A 71 20.02 -2.07 16.22
C LYS A 71 19.84 -3.29 15.32
N ASN A 72 20.62 -4.35 15.52
CA ASN A 72 20.49 -5.61 14.79
C ASN A 72 19.41 -6.55 15.37
N ARG A 73 18.81 -6.24 16.51
CA ARG A 73 17.76 -7.07 17.13
C ARG A 73 16.39 -6.44 16.92
N GLU A 74 15.42 -7.23 16.48
CA GLU A 74 14.04 -6.78 16.19
C GLU A 74 13.34 -6.16 17.41
N ASP A 75 13.58 -6.69 18.60
CA ASP A 75 12.97 -6.25 19.87
C ASP A 75 13.55 -4.92 20.40
N THR A 76 14.79 -4.60 20.08
CA THR A 76 15.50 -3.45 20.64
C THR A 76 15.87 -2.37 19.61
N LYS A 77 15.80 -2.66 18.31
CA LYS A 77 16.21 -1.72 17.25
C LYS A 77 15.48 -0.37 17.27
N SER A 78 14.24 -0.34 17.77
CA SER A 78 13.44 0.88 17.87
C SER A 78 13.80 1.77 19.04
N ILE A 79 14.56 1.27 20.05
CA ILE A 79 14.95 2.05 21.23
C ILE A 79 15.91 3.16 20.80
N PRO A 80 15.62 4.44 21.07
CA PRO A 80 16.52 5.54 20.76
C PRO A 80 17.77 5.48 21.65
N VAL A 81 18.94 5.65 21.03
CA VAL A 81 20.25 5.69 21.68
C VAL A 81 20.85 7.08 21.50
N ILE A 82 21.21 7.74 22.60
CA ILE A 82 21.97 9.00 22.60
C ILE A 82 23.38 8.67 23.12
N PHE A 83 24.40 9.01 22.32
CA PHE A 83 25.77 8.80 22.73
C PHE A 83 26.30 9.91 23.66
N LEU A 84 27.13 9.50 24.63
CA LEU A 84 27.97 10.39 25.41
C LEU A 84 29.37 10.31 24.81
N THR A 85 29.96 11.42 24.31
CA THR A 85 31.22 11.42 23.55
C THR A 85 32.15 12.51 24.00
N ALA A 86 33.48 12.26 23.89
CA ALA A 86 34.49 13.30 24.13
C ALA A 86 34.43 14.39 23.03
N ARG A 87 34.80 15.64 23.40
CA ARG A 87 34.66 16.85 22.58
C ARG A 87 35.37 16.79 21.21
N ASP A 88 36.47 16.06 21.12
CA ASP A 88 37.37 16.09 19.96
C ASP A 88 37.15 14.96 18.93
N SER A 89 36.21 14.07 19.15
CA SER A 89 36.03 12.91 18.26
C SER A 89 35.01 13.21 17.14
N ARG A 90 35.47 13.96 16.13
CA ARG A 90 34.68 14.19 14.91
C ARG A 90 34.40 12.87 14.16
N ALA A 91 35.35 11.93 14.21
CA ALA A 91 35.20 10.59 13.65
C ALA A 91 34.16 9.77 14.42
N GLY A 92 34.20 9.76 15.75
CA GLY A 92 33.22 9.02 16.58
C GLY A 92 31.80 9.54 16.49
N LYS A 93 31.60 10.85 16.17
CA LYS A 93 30.25 11.42 15.92
C LYS A 93 29.63 10.90 14.64
N LEU A 94 30.41 10.84 13.56
CA LEU A 94 29.97 10.33 12.25
C LEU A 94 29.74 8.81 12.31
N GLU A 95 30.65 8.09 12.95
CA GLU A 95 30.55 6.64 13.11
C GLU A 95 29.35 6.24 13.98
N GLY A 96 29.11 6.95 15.09
CA GLY A 96 27.97 6.71 15.97
C GLY A 96 26.62 6.93 15.28
N LEU A 97 26.47 7.98 14.48
CA LEU A 97 25.23 8.22 13.72
C LEU A 97 25.02 7.20 12.61
N SER A 98 26.09 6.72 11.97
CA SER A 98 25.98 5.68 10.92
C SER A 98 25.51 4.34 11.43
N VAL A 99 25.74 4.05 12.73
CA VAL A 99 25.30 2.81 13.41
C VAL A 99 23.85 2.90 13.89
N GLY A 100 23.18 4.06 13.74
CA GLY A 100 21.76 4.22 14.04
C GLY A 100 21.45 4.88 15.39
N ALA A 101 22.40 5.57 16.02
CA ALA A 101 22.10 6.46 17.15
C ALA A 101 21.29 7.68 16.67
N VAL A 102 20.42 8.21 17.53
CA VAL A 102 19.53 9.32 17.21
C VAL A 102 20.11 10.68 17.54
N ASP A 103 21.09 10.76 18.46
CA ASP A 103 21.74 12.00 18.89
C ASP A 103 23.04 11.72 19.65
N TYR A 104 23.78 12.76 20.00
CA TYR A 104 24.96 12.69 20.87
C TYR A 104 25.06 13.88 21.82
N ILE A 105 25.73 13.68 22.96
CA ILE A 105 26.03 14.69 23.98
C ILE A 105 27.53 14.71 24.21
N THR A 106 28.15 15.90 24.19
CA THR A 106 29.60 16.00 24.39
C THR A 106 29.96 16.07 25.89
N LYS A 107 31.02 15.31 26.28
CA LYS A 107 31.62 15.41 27.60
C LYS A 107 32.52 16.67 27.69
N PRO A 108 32.53 17.41 28.80
CA PRO A 108 31.82 17.17 30.05
C PRO A 108 30.32 17.33 29.88
N VAL A 109 29.55 16.40 30.46
CA VAL A 109 28.10 16.33 30.30
C VAL A 109 27.42 17.51 31.00
N ASP A 110 26.71 18.35 30.22
CA ASP A 110 25.79 19.31 30.75
C ASP A 110 24.46 18.61 31.07
N LEU A 111 24.08 18.62 32.35
CA LEU A 111 22.88 17.91 32.81
C LEU A 111 21.57 18.54 32.32
N GLU A 112 21.52 19.87 32.12
CA GLU A 112 20.34 20.55 31.58
C GLU A 112 20.17 20.25 30.09
N GLU A 113 21.26 20.30 29.31
CA GLU A 113 21.27 19.88 27.91
C GLU A 113 20.85 18.42 27.77
N THR A 114 21.35 17.55 28.64
CA THR A 114 21.01 16.11 28.66
C THR A 114 19.51 15.89 28.83
N VAL A 115 18.91 16.53 29.83
CA VAL A 115 17.46 16.45 30.06
C VAL A 115 16.66 16.97 28.87
N ALA A 116 17.07 18.09 28.29
CA ALA A 116 16.38 18.67 27.13
C ALA A 116 16.41 17.72 25.91
N ARG A 117 17.57 17.10 25.61
CA ARG A 117 17.73 16.13 24.52
C ARG A 117 16.94 14.85 24.78
N VAL A 118 17.02 14.28 25.98
CA VAL A 118 16.23 13.10 26.37
C VAL A 118 14.74 13.37 26.18
N ARG A 119 14.22 14.49 26.71
CA ARG A 119 12.80 14.86 26.55
C ARG A 119 12.41 15.04 25.08
N SER A 120 13.29 15.62 24.28
CA SER A 120 13.04 15.82 22.84
C SER A 120 12.92 14.48 22.12
N GLN A 121 13.85 13.55 22.36
CA GLN A 121 13.85 12.25 21.72
C GLN A 121 12.67 11.38 22.19
N LEU A 122 12.34 11.40 23.47
CA LEU A 122 11.16 10.71 23.99
C LEU A 122 9.86 11.22 23.33
N ARG A 123 9.69 12.54 23.19
CA ARG A 123 8.54 13.12 22.49
C ARG A 123 8.50 12.72 21.02
N PHE A 124 9.62 12.83 20.32
CA PHE A 124 9.71 12.43 18.91
C PHE A 124 9.33 10.97 18.71
N HIS A 125 9.87 10.08 19.56
CA HIS A 125 9.58 8.65 19.49
C HIS A 125 8.10 8.33 19.80
N ALA A 126 7.53 9.01 20.80
CA ALA A 126 6.11 8.87 21.14
C ALA A 126 5.20 9.34 19.98
N MET A 127 5.48 10.51 19.38
CA MET A 127 4.73 11.05 18.23
C MET A 127 4.86 10.16 17.01
N PHE A 128 6.05 9.60 16.75
CA PHE A 128 6.26 8.67 15.63
C PHE A 128 5.43 7.40 15.80
N LYS A 129 5.43 6.83 17.00
CA LYS A 129 4.62 5.64 17.33
C LYS A 129 3.13 5.90 17.20
N GLU A 130 2.64 7.02 17.74
CA GLU A 130 1.24 7.44 17.62
C GLU A 130 0.83 7.63 16.15
N ASN A 131 1.67 8.27 15.35
CA ASN A 131 1.42 8.47 13.91
C ASN A 131 1.32 7.14 13.16
N LEU A 132 2.18 6.18 13.50
CA LEU A 132 2.12 4.84 12.92
C LEU A 132 0.81 4.12 13.27
N GLU A 133 0.40 4.17 14.55
CA GLU A 133 -0.87 3.59 15.01
C GLU A 133 -2.08 4.27 14.35
N LEU A 134 -2.09 5.60 14.26
CA LEU A 134 -3.16 6.34 13.58
C LEU A 134 -3.24 5.99 12.09
N THR A 135 -2.11 5.89 11.42
CA THR A 135 -2.06 5.50 10.00
C THR A 135 -2.62 4.09 9.79
N GLN A 136 -2.30 3.16 10.69
CA GLN A 136 -2.84 1.81 10.65
C GLN A 136 -4.36 1.80 10.88
N ARG A 137 -4.84 2.49 11.91
CA ARG A 137 -6.29 2.63 12.19
C ARG A 137 -7.06 3.27 11.04
N LEU A 138 -6.49 4.31 10.42
CA LEU A 138 -7.07 4.94 9.22
C LEU A 138 -7.16 3.97 8.04
N SER A 139 -6.13 3.16 7.84
CA SER A 139 -6.14 2.11 6.81
C SER A 139 -7.23 1.08 7.06
N GLU A 140 -7.37 0.60 8.30
CA GLU A 140 -8.41 -0.35 8.71
C GLU A 140 -9.83 0.25 8.58
N ALA A 141 -10.02 1.51 9.02
CA ALA A 141 -11.31 2.19 8.90
C ALA A 141 -11.72 2.43 7.44
N ARG A 142 -10.77 2.84 6.57
CA ARG A 142 -11.02 2.98 5.13
C ARG A 142 -11.42 1.65 4.50
N ARG A 143 -10.78 0.57 4.92
CA ARG A 143 -11.09 -0.78 4.48
C ARG A 143 -12.51 -1.19 4.89
N ALA A 144 -12.85 -0.99 6.16
CA ALA A 144 -14.19 -1.30 6.68
C ALA A 144 -15.28 -0.47 5.95
N ALA A 145 -15.03 0.80 5.69
CA ALA A 145 -15.94 1.66 4.95
C ALA A 145 -16.14 1.19 3.50
N SER A 146 -15.06 0.81 2.82
CA SER A 146 -15.12 0.26 1.45
C SER A 146 -15.90 -1.06 1.41
N LEU A 147 -15.66 -1.95 2.38
CA LEU A 147 -16.42 -3.21 2.50
C LEU A 147 -17.90 -2.95 2.85
N GLY A 148 -18.22 -1.96 3.67
CA GLY A 148 -19.57 -1.56 4.00
C GLY A 148 -20.37 -1.08 2.79
N ALA A 149 -19.79 -0.19 1.98
CA ALA A 149 -20.41 0.29 0.75
C ALA A 149 -20.60 -0.84 -0.28
N LEU A 150 -19.59 -1.73 -0.42
CA LEU A 150 -19.68 -2.93 -1.24
C LEU A 150 -20.81 -3.87 -0.77
N SER A 151 -20.95 -4.07 0.55
CA SER A 151 -21.92 -5.01 1.13
C SER A 151 -23.37 -4.66 0.77
N GLN A 152 -23.73 -3.39 0.79
CA GLN A 152 -25.08 -2.94 0.46
C GLN A 152 -25.42 -3.18 -1.02
N GLY A 153 -24.52 -2.82 -1.94
CA GLY A 153 -24.71 -3.04 -3.38
C GLY A 153 -24.71 -4.53 -3.75
N ILE A 154 -23.85 -5.32 -3.08
CA ILE A 154 -23.80 -6.78 -3.25
C ILE A 154 -25.11 -7.42 -2.83
N SER A 155 -25.61 -7.11 -1.62
CA SER A 155 -26.85 -7.66 -1.10
C SER A 155 -28.04 -7.33 -2.01
N HIS A 156 -28.11 -6.10 -2.51
CA HIS A 156 -29.16 -5.70 -3.44
C HIS A 156 -29.10 -6.52 -4.75
N ASN A 157 -27.92 -6.67 -5.34
CA ASN A 157 -27.76 -7.41 -6.60
C ASN A 157 -27.97 -8.92 -6.44
N LEU A 158 -27.49 -9.52 -5.33
CA LEU A 158 -27.74 -10.92 -5.05
C LEU A 158 -29.23 -11.19 -4.84
N ASN A 159 -29.94 -10.33 -4.11
CA ASN A 159 -31.37 -10.45 -3.90
C ASN A 159 -32.16 -10.31 -5.23
N ASN A 160 -31.75 -9.41 -6.13
CA ASN A 160 -32.35 -9.31 -7.45
C ASN A 160 -32.17 -10.58 -8.28
N LEU A 161 -30.94 -11.15 -8.29
CA LEU A 161 -30.66 -12.40 -9.00
C LEU A 161 -31.42 -13.59 -8.39
N LEU A 162 -31.52 -13.66 -7.05
CA LEU A 162 -32.36 -14.65 -6.38
C LEU A 162 -33.84 -14.50 -6.77
N GLY A 163 -34.35 -13.28 -6.87
CA GLY A 163 -35.70 -13.01 -7.36
C GLY A 163 -35.92 -13.51 -8.79
N VAL A 164 -34.94 -13.29 -9.69
CA VAL A 164 -34.98 -13.82 -11.06
C VAL A 164 -34.98 -15.35 -11.06
N ILE A 165 -34.09 -16.00 -10.29
CA ILE A 165 -34.03 -17.47 -10.17
C ILE A 165 -35.35 -18.01 -9.68
N TYR A 166 -35.92 -17.41 -8.60
CA TYR A 166 -37.19 -17.85 -8.01
C TYR A 166 -38.34 -17.69 -9.01
N GLY A 167 -38.44 -16.55 -9.68
CA GLY A 167 -39.49 -16.31 -10.69
C GLY A 167 -39.46 -17.29 -11.85
N TYR A 168 -38.28 -17.56 -12.42
CA TYR A 168 -38.15 -18.53 -13.50
C TYR A 168 -38.33 -19.96 -13.05
N LEU A 169 -37.99 -20.29 -11.80
CA LEU A 169 -38.28 -21.60 -11.19
C LEU A 169 -39.77 -21.86 -11.08
N GLU A 170 -40.57 -20.89 -10.64
CA GLU A 170 -42.03 -20.99 -10.60
C GLU A 170 -42.62 -21.15 -12.01
N LEU A 171 -42.13 -20.35 -12.99
CA LEU A 171 -42.56 -20.50 -14.39
C LEU A 171 -42.19 -21.89 -14.97
N ALA A 172 -41.03 -22.41 -14.61
CA ALA A 172 -40.60 -23.76 -15.00
C ALA A 172 -41.52 -24.84 -14.43
N LYS A 173 -41.91 -24.74 -13.13
CA LYS A 173 -42.86 -25.65 -12.48
C LYS A 173 -44.24 -25.65 -13.17
N MET A 174 -44.70 -24.46 -13.58
CA MET A 174 -45.98 -24.34 -14.29
C MET A 174 -45.96 -24.90 -15.72
N ASN A 175 -44.77 -24.97 -16.36
CA ASN A 175 -44.58 -25.41 -17.75
C ASN A 175 -43.91 -26.77 -17.88
N THR A 176 -43.94 -27.64 -16.87
CA THR A 176 -43.29 -28.95 -16.86
C THR A 176 -43.65 -29.85 -18.05
N HIS A 177 -44.87 -29.68 -18.61
CA HIS A 177 -45.34 -30.47 -19.74
C HIS A 177 -45.05 -29.80 -21.11
N LYS A 178 -44.37 -28.65 -21.13
CA LYS A 178 -44.05 -27.91 -22.36
C LYS A 178 -42.52 -27.78 -22.48
N PRO A 179 -41.86 -28.62 -23.29
CA PRO A 179 -40.39 -28.70 -23.29
C PRO A 179 -39.69 -27.43 -23.76
N GLU A 180 -40.26 -26.73 -24.74
CA GLU A 180 -39.64 -25.49 -25.26
C GLU A 180 -39.64 -24.29 -24.29
N PRO A 181 -40.77 -23.92 -23.64
CA PRO A 181 -40.73 -22.90 -22.58
C PRO A 181 -39.89 -23.33 -21.37
N LEU A 182 -39.92 -24.60 -20.98
CA LEU A 182 -39.15 -25.13 -19.86
C LEU A 182 -37.65 -24.94 -20.09
N GLY A 183 -37.16 -25.29 -21.28
CA GLY A 183 -35.76 -25.09 -21.65
C GLY A 183 -35.32 -23.61 -21.56
N LYS A 184 -36.14 -22.68 -22.02
CA LYS A 184 -35.88 -21.24 -21.91
C LYS A 184 -35.83 -20.74 -20.45
N HIS A 185 -36.72 -21.23 -19.59
CA HIS A 185 -36.72 -20.86 -18.16
C HIS A 185 -35.48 -21.41 -17.43
N LEU A 186 -35.09 -22.64 -17.71
CA LEU A 186 -33.90 -23.25 -17.11
C LEU A 186 -32.63 -22.51 -17.55
N ALA A 187 -32.53 -22.13 -18.83
CA ALA A 187 -31.40 -21.34 -19.34
C ALA A 187 -31.28 -19.98 -18.63
N LYS A 188 -32.41 -19.33 -18.29
CA LYS A 188 -32.40 -18.06 -17.55
C LYS A 188 -31.99 -18.23 -16.08
N ILE A 189 -32.33 -19.36 -15.47
CA ILE A 189 -31.85 -19.70 -14.11
C ILE A 189 -30.33 -19.89 -14.15
N ASP A 190 -29.82 -20.67 -15.12
CA ASP A 190 -28.40 -20.93 -15.24
C ASP A 190 -27.59 -19.65 -15.47
N GLU A 191 -28.05 -18.77 -16.36
CA GLU A 191 -27.49 -17.42 -16.57
C GLU A 191 -27.38 -16.63 -15.24
N ALA A 192 -28.46 -16.62 -14.46
CA ALA A 192 -28.50 -15.91 -13.17
C ALA A 192 -27.55 -16.51 -12.13
N VAL A 193 -27.44 -17.84 -12.05
CA VAL A 193 -26.51 -18.54 -11.15
C VAL A 193 -25.06 -18.27 -11.53
N VAL A 194 -24.71 -18.34 -12.82
CA VAL A 194 -23.36 -17.99 -13.31
C VAL A 194 -23.01 -16.53 -12.95
N ARG A 195 -23.95 -15.61 -13.13
CA ARG A 195 -23.76 -14.20 -12.78
C ARG A 195 -23.56 -14.00 -11.28
N MET A 196 -24.34 -14.71 -10.44
CA MET A 196 -24.19 -14.69 -8.97
C MET A 196 -22.81 -15.21 -8.53
N THR A 197 -22.39 -16.34 -9.08
CA THR A 197 -21.07 -16.93 -8.81
C THR A 197 -19.93 -15.98 -9.17
N ARG A 198 -20.06 -15.22 -10.27
CA ARG A 198 -19.10 -14.21 -10.69
C ARG A 198 -19.03 -13.06 -9.68
N ILE A 199 -20.18 -12.55 -9.19
CA ILE A 199 -20.22 -11.51 -8.16
C ILE A 199 -19.49 -12.00 -6.89
N ILE A 200 -19.79 -13.19 -6.40
CA ILE A 200 -19.19 -13.76 -5.19
C ILE A 200 -17.65 -13.84 -5.36
N ARG A 201 -17.15 -14.36 -6.47
CA ARG A 201 -15.71 -14.44 -6.74
C ARG A 201 -15.04 -13.06 -6.74
N GLN A 202 -15.67 -12.06 -7.36
CA GLN A 202 -15.14 -10.70 -7.43
C GLN A 202 -15.08 -10.04 -6.05
N VAL A 203 -16.08 -10.27 -5.20
CA VAL A 203 -16.11 -9.77 -3.81
C VAL A 203 -15.02 -10.42 -2.97
N THR A 204 -14.87 -11.73 -3.10
CA THR A 204 -13.83 -12.48 -2.37
C THR A 204 -12.44 -11.98 -2.77
N ALA A 205 -12.20 -11.71 -4.04
CA ALA A 205 -10.91 -11.18 -4.51
C ALA A 205 -10.57 -9.79 -3.93
N VAL A 206 -11.58 -8.94 -3.67
CA VAL A 206 -11.38 -7.63 -3.01
C VAL A 206 -11.16 -7.79 -1.49
N SER A 207 -11.76 -8.82 -0.88
CA SER A 207 -11.69 -9.08 0.58
C SER A 207 -10.38 -9.76 1.01
N THR A 208 -9.80 -10.63 0.17
CA THR A 208 -8.57 -11.36 0.49
C THR A 208 -7.35 -10.50 0.20
N GLN A 209 -6.81 -9.83 1.22
CA GLN A 209 -5.47 -9.26 1.14
C GLN A 209 -4.43 -10.35 1.42
N THR A 210 -3.94 -10.94 0.37
CA THR A 210 -2.57 -11.50 0.39
C THR A 210 -1.60 -10.30 0.41
N ARG A 211 -0.57 -10.36 1.25
CA ARG A 211 0.53 -9.38 1.25
C ARG A 211 1.11 -9.36 -0.17
N ILE A 212 0.73 -8.34 -0.96
CA ILE A 212 1.12 -8.26 -2.37
C ILE A 212 2.61 -8.00 -2.39
N VAL A 213 3.40 -9.02 -2.77
CA VAL A 213 4.83 -8.85 -3.00
C VAL A 213 4.98 -8.01 -4.26
N GLN A 214 5.55 -6.83 -4.11
CA GLN A 214 5.89 -5.95 -5.22
C GLN A 214 7.35 -6.20 -5.62
N THR A 215 7.60 -6.27 -6.91
CA THR A 215 8.93 -6.39 -7.50
C THR A 215 9.18 -5.24 -8.47
N SER A 216 10.45 -4.93 -8.71
CA SER A 216 10.84 -3.93 -9.70
C SER A 216 10.76 -4.54 -11.09
N LEU A 217 9.88 -4.02 -11.93
CA LEU A 217 9.54 -4.60 -13.23
C LEU A 217 9.64 -3.58 -14.36
N PRO A 218 10.13 -3.97 -15.57
CA PRO A 218 10.10 -3.13 -16.74
C PRO A 218 8.64 -2.84 -17.16
N VAL A 219 8.33 -1.56 -17.35
CA VAL A 219 6.97 -1.11 -17.70
C VAL A 219 6.44 -1.75 -18.99
N ARG A 220 7.32 -1.92 -19.98
CA ARG A 220 6.96 -2.49 -21.28
C ARG A 220 6.50 -3.95 -21.16
N SER A 221 7.23 -4.78 -20.43
CA SER A 221 6.89 -6.19 -20.21
C SER A 221 5.54 -6.36 -19.50
N LEU A 222 5.25 -5.50 -18.51
CA LEU A 222 3.96 -5.51 -17.81
C LEU A 222 2.78 -5.25 -18.77
N VAL A 223 2.93 -4.29 -19.68
CA VAL A 223 1.87 -3.95 -20.64
C VAL A 223 1.72 -5.03 -21.69
N GLU A 224 2.84 -5.55 -22.24
CA GLU A 224 2.82 -6.61 -23.26
C GLU A 224 2.15 -7.88 -22.73
N ASN A 225 2.43 -8.27 -21.48
CA ASN A 225 1.76 -9.40 -20.82
C ASN A 225 0.27 -9.18 -20.64
N ALA A 226 -0.14 -8.00 -20.16
CA ALA A 226 -1.56 -7.67 -19.98
C ALA A 226 -2.32 -7.65 -21.31
N VAL A 227 -1.72 -7.10 -22.37
CA VAL A 227 -2.28 -7.13 -23.73
C VAL A 227 -2.38 -8.56 -24.27
N GLY A 228 -1.35 -9.38 -24.02
CA GLY A 228 -1.36 -10.82 -24.37
C GLY A 228 -2.52 -11.54 -23.68
N ARG A 229 -2.73 -11.33 -22.39
CA ARG A 229 -3.85 -11.90 -21.63
C ARG A 229 -5.21 -11.42 -22.16
N PHE A 230 -5.35 -10.14 -22.44
CA PHE A 230 -6.56 -9.57 -23.05
C PHE A 230 -6.91 -10.24 -24.38
N ARG A 231 -5.92 -10.48 -25.26
CA ARG A 231 -6.10 -11.15 -26.55
C ARG A 231 -6.46 -12.63 -26.45
N CYS A 232 -5.96 -13.33 -25.43
CA CYS A 232 -6.30 -14.74 -25.21
C CYS A 232 -7.73 -14.93 -24.71
N ASP A 233 -8.20 -14.03 -23.84
CA ASP A 233 -9.51 -14.11 -23.20
C ASP A 233 -10.65 -13.62 -24.11
N HIS A 234 -10.32 -12.87 -25.15
CA HIS A 234 -11.29 -12.25 -26.05
C HIS A 234 -10.89 -12.49 -27.50
N THR A 235 -11.72 -13.22 -28.25
CA THR A 235 -11.56 -13.50 -29.71
C THR A 235 -11.80 -12.25 -30.56
N LEU A 236 -11.21 -11.10 -30.19
CA LEU A 236 -11.55 -9.82 -30.76
C LEU A 236 -10.43 -9.29 -31.67
N PRO A 237 -10.75 -8.74 -32.86
CA PRO A 237 -9.78 -8.21 -33.82
C PRO A 237 -9.22 -6.83 -33.40
N ALA A 238 -9.32 -6.43 -32.12
CA ALA A 238 -8.87 -5.13 -31.69
C ALA A 238 -7.38 -4.93 -31.92
N ALA A 239 -7.02 -3.96 -32.72
CA ALA A 239 -5.67 -3.48 -32.79
C ALA A 239 -5.33 -2.73 -31.50
N VAL A 240 -4.43 -3.27 -30.69
CA VAL A 240 -3.84 -2.60 -29.53
C VAL A 240 -2.46 -2.11 -29.93
N VAL A 241 -2.27 -0.79 -29.92
CA VAL A 241 -0.99 -0.13 -30.22
C VAL A 241 -0.37 0.35 -28.92
N VAL A 242 0.91 0.02 -28.67
CA VAL A 242 1.62 0.40 -27.45
C VAL A 242 2.78 1.32 -27.83
N GLU A 243 2.79 2.52 -27.27
CA GLU A 243 3.89 3.49 -27.39
C GLU A 243 4.54 3.71 -26.01
N ASP A 244 5.80 3.30 -25.88
CA ASP A 244 6.59 3.50 -24.65
C ASP A 244 7.57 4.65 -24.82
N ARG A 245 7.32 5.74 -24.09
CA ARG A 245 8.16 6.96 -24.05
C ARG A 245 9.03 7.03 -22.79
N THR A 246 9.12 5.94 -22.01
CA THR A 246 9.85 5.93 -20.72
C THR A 246 11.31 5.51 -20.83
N HIS A 247 11.72 5.01 -22.02
CA HIS A 247 13.09 4.52 -22.28
C HIS A 247 13.54 3.42 -21.28
N GLY A 248 12.64 2.49 -20.94
CA GLY A 248 12.98 1.35 -20.09
C GLY A 248 12.83 1.59 -18.59
N ALA A 249 11.93 2.49 -18.18
CA ALA A 249 11.64 2.73 -16.76
C ALA A 249 11.16 1.46 -16.02
N LEU A 250 11.40 1.44 -14.70
CA LEU A 250 10.97 0.38 -13.80
C LEU A 250 9.89 0.91 -12.85
N VAL A 251 8.91 0.05 -12.54
CA VAL A 251 7.91 0.33 -11.50
C VAL A 251 7.93 -0.77 -10.44
N GLN A 252 7.56 -0.41 -9.22
CA GLN A 252 7.26 -1.38 -8.17
C GLN A 252 5.83 -1.86 -8.36
N ALA A 253 5.67 -3.11 -8.79
CA ALA A 253 4.35 -3.68 -9.05
C ALA A 253 4.30 -5.17 -8.72
N ASN A 254 3.09 -5.68 -8.56
CA ASN A 254 2.78 -7.09 -8.63
C ASN A 254 2.20 -7.38 -10.02
N VAL A 255 2.77 -8.34 -10.71
CA VAL A 255 2.43 -8.69 -12.11
C VAL A 255 0.94 -8.98 -12.26
N GLU A 256 0.41 -9.92 -11.47
CA GLU A 256 -1.00 -10.36 -11.57
C GLU A 256 -1.98 -9.20 -11.32
N THR A 257 -1.73 -8.41 -10.27
CA THR A 257 -2.60 -7.28 -9.90
C THR A 257 -2.64 -6.21 -10.99
N PHE A 258 -1.48 -5.89 -11.58
CA PHE A 258 -1.41 -4.90 -12.65
C PHE A 258 -2.03 -5.41 -13.95
N GLU A 259 -1.69 -6.65 -14.35
CA GLU A 259 -2.26 -7.28 -15.56
C GLU A 259 -3.78 -7.39 -15.49
N GLU A 260 -4.32 -7.81 -14.34
CA GLU A 260 -5.77 -7.87 -14.13
C GLU A 260 -6.42 -6.49 -14.24
N ALA A 261 -5.82 -5.46 -13.62
CA ALA A 261 -6.35 -4.10 -13.67
C ALA A 261 -6.33 -3.54 -15.10
N LEU A 262 -5.22 -3.68 -15.81
CA LEU A 262 -5.09 -3.20 -17.20
C LEU A 262 -6.02 -3.97 -18.13
N ALA A 263 -6.14 -5.30 -18.01
CA ALA A 263 -7.05 -6.09 -18.80
C ALA A 263 -8.51 -5.63 -18.65
N LYS A 264 -8.96 -5.29 -17.42
CA LYS A 264 -10.31 -4.74 -17.19
C LYS A 264 -10.52 -3.38 -17.87
N ILE A 265 -9.48 -2.54 -17.90
CA ILE A 265 -9.54 -1.25 -18.63
C ILE A 265 -9.61 -1.48 -20.13
N LEU A 266 -8.82 -2.43 -20.67
CA LEU A 266 -8.87 -2.78 -22.10
C LEU A 266 -10.23 -3.35 -22.53
N VAL A 267 -10.84 -4.20 -21.69
CA VAL A 267 -12.21 -4.69 -21.92
C VAL A 267 -13.20 -3.54 -21.97
N ASN A 268 -13.14 -2.62 -21.02
CA ASN A 268 -14.03 -1.45 -21.03
C ASN A 268 -13.83 -0.57 -22.28
N ALA A 269 -12.58 -0.33 -22.66
CA ALA A 269 -12.23 0.42 -23.85
C ALA A 269 -12.77 -0.26 -25.12
N TRP A 270 -12.66 -1.59 -25.22
CA TRP A 270 -13.20 -2.34 -26.34
C TRP A 270 -14.74 -2.33 -26.38
N GLU A 271 -15.37 -2.59 -25.24
CA GLU A 271 -16.83 -2.60 -25.13
C GLU A 271 -17.46 -1.22 -25.41
N SER A 272 -16.68 -0.13 -25.31
CA SER A 272 -17.15 1.23 -25.62
C SER A 272 -17.49 1.44 -27.11
N TYR A 273 -16.99 0.59 -28.00
CA TYR A 273 -17.31 0.60 -29.42
C TYR A 273 -18.66 -0.05 -29.74
N GLY A 274 -19.30 -0.74 -28.77
CA GLY A 274 -20.60 -1.37 -28.96
C GLY A 274 -20.54 -2.78 -29.55
N THR A 275 -21.68 -3.28 -30.10
CA THR A 275 -21.81 -4.65 -30.61
C THR A 275 -21.19 -4.84 -32.00
N GLU A 276 -21.08 -3.78 -32.78
CA GLU A 276 -20.50 -3.77 -34.13
C GLU A 276 -19.37 -2.70 -34.15
N PRO A 277 -18.17 -3.05 -33.66
CA PRO A 277 -17.06 -2.10 -33.67
C PRO A 277 -16.64 -1.80 -35.13
N PRO A 278 -16.20 -0.57 -35.42
CA PRO A 278 -15.70 -0.21 -36.74
C PRO A 278 -14.44 -1.02 -37.10
N GLU A 279 -14.18 -1.24 -38.40
CA GLU A 279 -13.02 -2.00 -38.87
C GLU A 279 -11.68 -1.37 -38.45
N ASP A 280 -11.64 -0.07 -38.21
CA ASP A 280 -10.50 0.73 -37.77
C ASP A 280 -10.48 0.96 -36.24
N ALA A 281 -11.28 0.21 -35.47
CA ALA A 281 -11.28 0.30 -34.02
C ALA A 281 -9.90 -0.03 -33.43
N VAL A 282 -9.31 0.95 -32.75
CA VAL A 282 -7.97 0.86 -32.16
C VAL A 282 -8.01 1.29 -30.69
N ILE A 283 -7.31 0.55 -29.85
CA ILE A 283 -6.97 0.96 -28.49
C ILE A 283 -5.51 1.36 -28.47
N GLU A 284 -5.23 2.60 -28.11
CA GLU A 284 -3.87 3.13 -28.01
C GLU A 284 -3.42 3.14 -26.54
N ILE A 285 -2.23 2.61 -26.24
CA ILE A 285 -1.63 2.64 -24.89
C ILE A 285 -0.36 3.49 -24.96
N GLU A 286 -0.36 4.60 -24.28
CA GLU A 286 0.81 5.48 -24.14
C GLU A 286 1.42 5.32 -22.74
N ILE A 287 2.73 5.07 -22.67
CA ILE A 287 3.47 4.96 -21.41
C ILE A 287 4.42 6.15 -21.32
N ALA A 288 4.31 6.96 -20.26
CA ALA A 288 5.12 8.17 -20.11
C ALA A 288 5.51 8.42 -18.65
N ASN A 289 6.63 9.11 -18.46
CA ASN A 289 7.02 9.63 -17.14
C ASN A 289 6.11 10.80 -16.76
N ALA A 290 5.72 10.86 -15.49
CA ALA A 290 4.92 11.95 -14.93
C ALA A 290 5.42 12.34 -13.54
N VAL A 291 5.14 13.58 -13.13
CA VAL A 291 5.41 14.07 -11.78
C VAL A 291 4.09 14.55 -11.17
N ARG A 292 3.76 14.06 -9.97
CA ARG A 292 2.59 14.51 -9.19
C ARG A 292 3.04 14.79 -7.76
N ASP A 293 2.70 15.96 -7.25
CA ASP A 293 3.05 16.39 -5.88
C ASP A 293 4.54 16.21 -5.53
N GLY A 294 5.43 16.49 -6.51
CA GLY A 294 6.88 16.36 -6.36
C GLY A 294 7.40 14.91 -6.37
N ARG A 295 6.57 13.91 -6.63
CA ARG A 295 6.95 12.50 -6.75
C ARG A 295 6.91 12.05 -8.19
N ALA A 296 7.85 11.17 -8.56
CA ALA A 296 7.92 10.58 -9.89
C ALA A 296 6.94 9.40 -10.01
N PHE A 297 6.18 9.38 -11.10
CA PHE A 297 5.24 8.33 -11.48
C PHE A 297 5.48 7.90 -12.92
N ILE A 298 5.04 6.68 -13.23
CA ILE A 298 4.79 6.24 -14.59
C ILE A 298 3.28 6.29 -14.82
N THR A 299 2.88 6.87 -15.94
CA THR A 299 1.48 6.91 -16.39
C THR A 299 1.31 5.97 -17.56
N PHE A 300 0.30 5.10 -17.46
CA PHE A 300 -0.18 4.25 -18.56
C PHE A 300 -1.54 4.81 -19.00
N ALA A 301 -1.58 5.46 -20.12
CA ALA A 301 -2.80 6.05 -20.67
C ALA A 301 -3.40 5.13 -21.75
N VAL A 302 -4.58 4.61 -21.50
CA VAL A 302 -5.35 3.79 -22.45
C VAL A 302 -6.39 4.68 -23.10
N HIS A 303 -6.32 4.81 -24.41
CA HIS A 303 -7.18 5.65 -25.22
C HIS A 303 -8.09 4.80 -26.08
N ASP A 304 -9.39 5.07 -26.05
CA ASP A 304 -10.37 4.56 -26.98
C ASP A 304 -11.04 5.71 -27.77
N ARG A 305 -11.77 5.36 -28.82
CA ARG A 305 -12.60 6.27 -29.64
C ARG A 305 -14.06 5.80 -29.65
N GLY A 306 -14.49 5.14 -28.59
CA GLY A 306 -15.85 4.65 -28.46
C GLY A 306 -16.87 5.73 -28.08
N ASN A 307 -17.99 5.31 -27.52
CA ASN A 307 -19.13 6.18 -27.20
C ASN A 307 -18.88 7.20 -26.07
N GLY A 308 -17.71 7.14 -25.41
CA GLY A 308 -17.36 8.05 -24.32
C GLY A 308 -17.99 7.70 -22.96
N LEU A 309 -17.88 8.62 -22.01
CA LEU A 309 -18.48 8.50 -20.67
C LEU A 309 -19.85 9.15 -20.65
N ASP A 310 -20.85 8.40 -20.18
CA ASP A 310 -22.19 8.96 -19.92
C ASP A 310 -22.09 9.98 -18.77
N PRO A 311 -22.57 11.21 -18.95
CA PRO A 311 -22.54 12.25 -17.94
C PRO A 311 -23.18 11.84 -16.60
N SER A 312 -24.20 10.99 -16.63
CA SER A 312 -24.94 10.55 -15.43
C SER A 312 -24.14 9.68 -14.48
N VAL A 313 -23.10 9.00 -14.98
CA VAL A 313 -22.26 8.08 -14.18
C VAL A 313 -20.82 8.59 -14.00
N ARG A 314 -20.48 9.74 -14.59
CA ARG A 314 -19.11 10.26 -14.64
C ARG A 314 -18.45 10.36 -13.26
N ASP A 315 -19.18 10.87 -12.29
CA ASP A 315 -18.64 11.11 -10.93
C ASP A 315 -18.55 9.82 -10.11
N ASN A 316 -19.36 8.81 -10.47
CA ASN A 316 -19.49 7.56 -9.71
C ASN A 316 -18.99 6.33 -10.49
N VAL A 317 -18.25 6.52 -11.58
CA VAL A 317 -17.82 5.46 -12.51
C VAL A 317 -16.94 4.39 -11.84
N PHE A 318 -16.30 4.72 -10.72
CA PHE A 318 -15.52 3.79 -9.90
C PHE A 318 -16.30 3.20 -8.73
N GLU A 319 -17.55 3.61 -8.54
CA GLU A 319 -18.40 3.00 -7.53
C GLU A 319 -18.85 1.59 -7.97
N PRO A 320 -18.96 0.67 -7.02
CA PRO A 320 -19.41 -0.68 -7.32
C PRO A 320 -20.81 -0.67 -7.92
N PHE A 321 -21.03 -1.54 -8.93
CA PHE A 321 -22.33 -1.74 -9.59
C PHE A 321 -22.81 -0.56 -10.43
N VAL A 322 -22.05 0.49 -10.58
CA VAL A 322 -22.36 1.57 -11.54
C VAL A 322 -21.99 1.10 -12.93
N SER A 323 -22.98 1.02 -13.81
CA SER A 323 -22.84 0.63 -15.22
C SER A 323 -23.99 1.18 -16.03
N THR A 324 -23.68 1.74 -17.19
CA THR A 324 -24.68 2.13 -18.21
C THR A 324 -25.07 0.96 -19.12
N LYS A 325 -24.40 -0.19 -18.99
CA LYS A 325 -24.58 -1.38 -19.82
C LYS A 325 -25.68 -2.26 -19.21
N SER A 326 -26.79 -2.44 -19.95
CA SER A 326 -27.94 -3.23 -19.49
C SER A 326 -27.72 -4.76 -19.52
N THR A 327 -26.77 -5.27 -20.31
CA THR A 327 -26.69 -6.68 -20.65
C THR A 327 -25.39 -7.39 -20.27
N VAL A 328 -24.25 -6.69 -20.15
CA VAL A 328 -22.95 -7.35 -20.03
C VAL A 328 -22.12 -6.67 -18.91
N GLY A 329 -22.09 -7.28 -17.74
CA GLY A 329 -21.20 -6.86 -16.66
C GLY A 329 -21.93 -6.41 -15.39
N VAL A 330 -21.27 -6.64 -14.25
CA VAL A 330 -21.81 -6.36 -12.91
C VAL A 330 -21.52 -4.92 -12.48
N GLY A 331 -20.84 -4.11 -13.32
CA GLY A 331 -20.42 -2.75 -12.96
C GLY A 331 -19.28 -2.74 -11.92
N MET A 332 -18.47 -3.79 -11.85
CA MET A 332 -17.36 -3.89 -10.88
C MET A 332 -15.97 -3.81 -11.51
N GLY A 333 -15.85 -3.81 -12.84
CA GLY A 333 -14.56 -3.87 -13.53
C GLY A 333 -13.61 -2.74 -13.13
N LEU A 334 -14.08 -1.50 -13.22
CA LEU A 334 -13.31 -0.30 -12.89
C LEU A 334 -13.04 -0.18 -11.38
N THR A 335 -13.99 -0.58 -10.55
CA THR A 335 -13.82 -0.62 -9.09
C THR A 335 -12.69 -1.56 -8.69
N ILE A 336 -12.66 -2.78 -9.25
CA ILE A 336 -11.61 -3.78 -8.98
C ILE A 336 -10.27 -3.30 -9.52
N ALA A 337 -10.23 -2.78 -10.74
CA ALA A 337 -9.02 -2.22 -11.34
C ALA A 337 -8.42 -1.12 -10.46
N ARG A 338 -9.24 -0.15 -10.04
CA ARG A 338 -8.79 0.96 -9.18
C ARG A 338 -8.32 0.47 -7.82
N HIS A 339 -9.02 -0.49 -7.22
CA HIS A 339 -8.61 -1.10 -5.95
C HIS A 339 -7.24 -1.79 -6.07
N GLY A 340 -7.03 -2.59 -7.13
CA GLY A 340 -5.75 -3.25 -7.40
C GLY A 340 -4.61 -2.24 -7.56
N ILE A 341 -4.80 -1.19 -8.35
CA ILE A 341 -3.79 -0.15 -8.55
C ILE A 341 -3.51 0.65 -7.27
N ARG A 342 -4.52 0.93 -6.45
CA ARG A 342 -4.33 1.59 -5.15
C ARG A 342 -3.53 0.74 -4.16
N ASN A 343 -3.67 -0.57 -4.20
CA ASN A 343 -2.86 -1.50 -3.41
C ASN A 343 -1.38 -1.50 -3.86
N LEU A 344 -1.09 -1.09 -5.09
CA LEU A 344 0.26 -0.87 -5.62
C LEU A 344 0.79 0.56 -5.34
N GLY A 345 0.04 1.40 -4.62
CA GLY A 345 0.41 2.78 -4.31
C GLY A 345 0.10 3.78 -5.44
N GLY A 346 -0.69 3.36 -6.44
CA GLY A 346 -1.11 4.17 -7.57
C GLY A 346 -2.56 4.66 -7.49
N ASP A 347 -3.10 5.18 -8.59
CA ASP A 347 -4.54 5.45 -8.78
C ASP A 347 -4.91 5.39 -10.27
N ILE A 348 -6.23 5.34 -10.56
CA ILE A 348 -6.79 5.38 -11.90
C ILE A 348 -7.68 6.62 -12.04
N THR A 349 -7.54 7.33 -13.15
CA THR A 349 -8.43 8.44 -13.53
C THR A 349 -9.03 8.19 -14.92
N LEU A 350 -10.23 8.72 -15.17
CA LEU A 350 -10.89 8.66 -16.45
C LEU A 350 -11.20 10.08 -16.94
N GLU A 351 -10.91 10.34 -18.20
CA GLU A 351 -11.13 11.62 -18.84
C GLU A 351 -11.83 11.42 -20.19
N SER A 352 -12.84 12.25 -20.50
CA SER A 352 -13.45 12.26 -21.82
C SER A 352 -12.50 12.88 -22.84
N ARG A 353 -12.42 12.31 -24.04
CA ARG A 353 -11.61 12.85 -25.14
C ARG A 353 -12.39 13.85 -26.00
N SER A 354 -11.72 14.88 -26.48
CA SER A 354 -12.24 15.75 -27.52
C SER A 354 -12.35 14.96 -28.84
N GLY A 355 -13.57 14.78 -29.36
CA GLY A 355 -13.82 13.97 -30.56
C GLY A 355 -14.39 12.57 -30.32
N GLY A 356 -14.70 12.24 -29.05
CA GLY A 356 -15.30 10.96 -28.64
C GLY A 356 -14.31 10.02 -27.98
N GLY A 357 -14.83 9.08 -27.18
CA GLY A 357 -14.04 8.11 -26.44
C GLY A 357 -13.58 8.57 -25.06
N VAL A 358 -12.76 7.74 -24.42
CA VAL A 358 -12.24 7.91 -23.06
C VAL A 358 -10.72 7.74 -23.05
N THR A 359 -10.08 8.43 -22.14
CA THR A 359 -8.70 8.14 -21.71
C THR A 359 -8.74 7.64 -20.28
N ALA A 360 -8.35 6.38 -20.07
CA ALA A 360 -8.11 5.83 -18.74
C ALA A 360 -6.62 5.93 -18.42
N ARG A 361 -6.26 6.65 -17.33
CA ARG A 361 -4.87 6.81 -16.90
C ARG A 361 -4.63 6.04 -15.61
N ILE A 362 -3.70 5.08 -15.67
CA ILE A 362 -3.14 4.41 -14.50
C ILE A 362 -1.86 5.16 -14.11
N HIS A 363 -1.73 5.56 -12.86
CA HIS A 363 -0.52 6.17 -12.31
C HIS A 363 0.10 5.20 -11.31
N LEU A 364 1.36 4.80 -11.52
CA LEU A 364 2.13 4.01 -10.55
C LEU A 364 3.40 4.77 -10.14
N PRO A 365 3.80 4.72 -8.85
CA PRO A 365 5.07 5.31 -8.43
C PRO A 365 6.23 4.59 -9.12
N THR A 366 7.25 5.36 -9.54
CA THR A 366 8.50 4.79 -10.07
C THR A 366 9.20 3.98 -9.01
N ALA A 367 9.86 2.88 -9.40
CA ALA A 367 10.85 2.27 -8.53
C ALA A 367 11.95 3.31 -8.28
N VAL A 368 12.16 3.69 -7.03
CA VAL A 368 13.34 4.50 -6.67
C VAL A 368 14.54 3.65 -7.04
N ALA A 369 15.36 4.13 -7.99
CA ALA A 369 16.63 3.50 -8.27
C ALA A 369 17.43 3.56 -6.95
N THR A 370 17.49 2.44 -6.23
CA THR A 370 18.53 2.27 -5.22
C THR A 370 19.83 2.32 -5.99
N ALA A 371 20.52 3.47 -5.90
CA ALA A 371 21.88 3.59 -6.40
C ALA A 371 22.67 2.46 -5.72
N SER A 372 22.92 1.39 -6.46
CA SER A 372 23.88 0.37 -6.10
C SER A 372 25.21 1.09 -6.03
N ALA A 373 25.69 1.31 -4.81
CA ALA A 373 27.06 1.73 -4.59
C ALA A 373 27.94 0.63 -5.19
N ALA A 374 28.61 0.98 -6.30
CA ALA A 374 29.73 0.24 -6.84
C ALA A 374 31.00 0.58 -6.02
#